data_3a2eb83c16672861614d82ee12c78846
#
_entry.id   3a2eb83c16672861614d82ee12c78846
#
_cell.length_a   1.000
_cell.length_b   1.000
_cell.length_c   1.000
_cell.angle_alpha   90.00
_cell.angle_beta   90.00
_cell.angle_gamma   90.00
#
_symmetry.space_group_name_H-M   'P 1'
#
loop_
_entity.id
_entity.type
_entity.pdbx_description
1 polymer ?
#
loop_
_entity_poly.entity_id
_entity_poly.type
_entity_poly.pdbx_seq_one_letter_code
_entity_poly.pdbx_strand_id
1 'polypeptide(L)'
;MALLVRDEADVVESWLAFHLNAGADFVVATDNRSQDGTTEILERYADAGVLHLIREPGEDLRDGEWMTRMARLAATDFGADWVISSDADEFWWPRGGSLKEVLAAIPDRYGTVSSFLRTFVPRPGSAEFSERMIVRFSGLAAIHDPSSLYRPIRKVVHRGDPEVTLVRGHHAVRESSFAPLRGWYPIETFHFPLRSLEQCARKAVVMGTAFEQHIDRPSTGYHARMYEAYKSGTIGEYYESLVVTDAELERGVAEGRLVVDTRLRDALLALRRSSDGSAGTSRRFVLPGEHGGLTFPYPTLVDEASYAVEAATLGEADVVRLQRRLDVLERRLASVERRLVHRVARKVSGSTRRVLGRG
;
A
#
# COMPACT_ATOMS: atom_id res chain seq x y z
N MET A 1 6.96 -5.95 11.75
CA MET A 1 6.33 -5.15 10.67
C MET A 1 6.57 -3.67 10.93
N ALA A 2 6.59 -2.82 9.89
CA ALA A 2 6.64 -1.37 10.02
C ALA A 2 5.30 -0.77 9.57
N LEU A 3 4.65 0.01 10.43
CA LEU A 3 3.30 0.53 10.24
C LEU A 3 3.29 2.06 10.32
N LEU A 4 2.80 2.74 9.29
CA LEU A 4 2.57 4.18 9.31
C LEU A 4 1.07 4.47 9.36
N VAL A 5 0.66 5.30 10.32
CA VAL A 5 -0.76 5.62 10.51
C VAL A 5 -1.00 7.12 10.71
N ARG A 6 -2.18 7.55 10.28
CA ARG A 6 -2.80 8.82 10.65
C ARG A 6 -4.31 8.72 10.49
N ASP A 7 -5.04 8.84 11.59
CA ASP A 7 -6.52 8.81 11.62
C ASP A 7 -7.11 7.52 10.99
N GLU A 8 -6.67 6.35 11.49
CA GLU A 8 -7.01 5.02 11.00
C GLU A 8 -7.68 4.14 12.10
N ALA A 9 -8.37 4.76 13.08
CA ALA A 9 -8.98 4.05 14.20
C ALA A 9 -10.02 2.99 13.76
N ASP A 10 -10.64 3.19 12.60
CA ASP A 10 -11.63 2.27 12.04
C ASP A 10 -11.04 0.96 11.49
N VAL A 11 -9.71 0.88 11.35
CA VAL A 11 -9.04 -0.29 10.75
C VAL A 11 -7.84 -0.78 11.53
N VAL A 12 -7.13 0.07 12.26
CA VAL A 12 -5.82 -0.24 12.83
C VAL A 12 -5.86 -1.38 13.84
N GLU A 13 -6.92 -1.51 14.64
CA GLU A 13 -7.05 -2.62 15.60
C GLU A 13 -7.22 -3.96 14.87
N SER A 14 -8.04 -3.99 13.81
CA SER A 14 -8.19 -5.16 12.94
C SER A 14 -6.87 -5.54 12.28
N TRP A 15 -6.09 -4.54 11.84
CA TRP A 15 -4.78 -4.74 11.25
C TRP A 15 -3.79 -5.36 12.23
N LEU A 16 -3.69 -4.82 13.44
CA LEU A 16 -2.80 -5.35 14.50
C LEU A 16 -3.20 -6.78 14.87
N ALA A 17 -4.47 -7.01 15.17
CA ALA A 17 -4.96 -8.33 15.54
C ALA A 17 -4.70 -9.37 14.45
N PHE A 18 -4.94 -9.02 13.18
CA PHE A 18 -4.71 -9.92 12.07
C PHE A 18 -3.23 -10.28 11.94
N HIS A 19 -2.34 -9.31 11.81
CA HIS A 19 -0.94 -9.58 11.48
C HIS A 19 -0.18 -10.26 12.61
N LEU A 20 -0.43 -9.87 13.86
CA LEU A 20 0.20 -10.53 15.01
C LEU A 20 -0.25 -11.99 15.15
N ASN A 21 -1.50 -12.31 14.79
CA ASN A 21 -1.98 -13.69 14.77
C ASN A 21 -1.66 -14.43 13.45
N ALA A 22 -1.30 -13.72 12.39
CA ALA A 22 -0.83 -14.30 11.12
C ALA A 22 0.67 -14.64 11.11
N GLY A 23 1.39 -14.40 12.21
CA GLY A 23 2.79 -14.75 12.38
C GLY A 23 3.79 -13.59 12.30
N ALA A 24 3.33 -12.34 12.42
CA ALA A 24 4.21 -11.22 12.70
C ALA A 24 4.61 -11.24 14.19
N ASP A 25 5.91 -11.17 14.47
CA ASP A 25 6.40 -11.23 15.86
C ASP A 25 6.26 -9.87 16.57
N PHE A 26 6.42 -8.77 15.85
CA PHE A 26 6.49 -7.43 16.43
C PHE A 26 6.13 -6.33 15.41
N VAL A 27 5.63 -5.20 15.91
CA VAL A 27 5.29 -4.02 15.11
C VAL A 27 6.09 -2.81 15.57
N VAL A 28 6.72 -2.10 14.63
CA VAL A 28 7.21 -0.74 14.82
C VAL A 28 6.22 0.19 14.13
N ALA A 29 5.51 1.01 14.91
CA ALA A 29 4.49 1.91 14.39
C ALA A 29 4.90 3.38 14.52
N THR A 30 4.67 4.16 13.47
CA THR A 30 4.73 5.62 13.54
C THR A 30 3.32 6.19 13.43
N ASP A 31 2.88 6.90 14.47
CA ASP A 31 1.66 7.69 14.49
C ASP A 31 1.97 9.14 14.13
N ASN A 32 1.44 9.61 13.01
CA ASN A 32 1.58 10.98 12.57
C ASN A 32 0.37 11.82 13.00
N ARG A 33 0.29 12.17 14.30
CA ARG A 33 -0.71 13.10 14.86
C ARG A 33 -2.16 12.67 14.68
N SER A 34 -2.49 11.41 14.91
CA SER A 34 -3.87 10.95 14.89
C SER A 34 -4.73 11.64 15.94
N GLN A 35 -6.02 11.88 15.64
CA GLN A 35 -7.00 12.57 16.47
C GLN A 35 -8.31 11.79 16.64
N ASP A 36 -8.38 10.56 16.15
CA ASP A 36 -9.60 9.76 16.04
C ASP A 36 -9.65 8.54 16.97
N GLY A 37 -8.69 8.38 17.90
CA GLY A 37 -8.54 7.19 18.76
C GLY A 37 -7.50 6.19 18.27
N THR A 38 -6.83 6.43 17.15
CA THR A 38 -5.75 5.58 16.64
C THR A 38 -4.61 5.45 17.66
N THR A 39 -4.18 6.56 18.28
CA THR A 39 -3.08 6.58 19.24
C THR A 39 -3.36 5.69 20.44
N GLU A 40 -4.55 5.75 21.01
CA GLU A 40 -4.97 4.97 22.17
C GLU A 40 -5.01 3.46 21.87
N ILE A 41 -5.35 3.11 20.62
CA ILE A 41 -5.28 1.72 20.15
C ILE A 41 -3.83 1.26 20.14
N LEU A 42 -2.92 2.03 19.52
CA LEU A 42 -1.50 1.68 19.43
C LEU A 42 -0.84 1.57 20.81
N GLU A 43 -1.17 2.46 21.74
CA GLU A 43 -0.66 2.44 23.11
C GLU A 43 -1.01 1.14 23.83
N ARG A 44 -2.25 0.64 23.69
CA ARG A 44 -2.64 -0.66 24.28
C ARG A 44 -1.78 -1.82 23.79
N TYR A 45 -1.41 -1.85 22.52
CA TYR A 45 -0.53 -2.87 21.95
C TYR A 45 0.94 -2.67 22.35
N ALA A 46 1.37 -1.42 22.56
CA ALA A 46 2.68 -1.11 23.10
C ALA A 46 2.79 -1.55 24.55
N ASP A 47 1.78 -1.29 25.39
CA ASP A 47 1.70 -1.73 26.79
C ASP A 47 1.68 -3.27 26.90
N ALA A 48 1.11 -3.95 25.90
CA ALA A 48 1.17 -5.41 25.79
C ALA A 48 2.55 -5.95 25.31
N GLY A 49 3.51 -5.08 25.00
CA GLY A 49 4.87 -5.45 24.64
C GLY A 49 5.05 -6.00 23.21
N VAL A 50 4.05 -5.86 22.35
CA VAL A 50 4.06 -6.37 20.97
C VAL A 50 4.22 -5.27 19.91
N LEU A 51 4.35 -4.01 20.36
CA LEU A 51 4.47 -2.84 19.48
C LEU A 51 5.43 -1.80 20.09
N HIS A 52 6.26 -1.20 19.24
CA HIS A 52 7.03 0.01 19.56
C HIS A 52 6.39 1.21 18.86
N LEU A 53 5.91 2.18 19.66
CA LEU A 53 5.21 3.36 19.15
C LEU A 53 6.16 4.55 19.03
N ILE A 54 6.23 5.12 17.83
CA ILE A 54 6.91 6.36 17.52
C ILE A 54 5.85 7.43 17.25
N ARG A 55 5.91 8.55 17.96
CA ARG A 55 5.05 9.71 17.72
C ARG A 55 5.78 10.71 16.85
N GLU A 56 5.20 11.00 15.68
CA GLU A 56 5.78 11.94 14.72
C GLU A 56 4.99 13.26 14.72
N PRO A 57 5.55 14.34 15.29
CA PRO A 57 4.86 15.61 15.40
C PRO A 57 4.87 16.44 14.12
N GLY A 58 5.67 16.06 13.11
CA GLY A 58 5.81 16.80 11.85
C GLY A 58 4.51 16.89 11.07
N GLU A 59 4.26 18.04 10.44
CA GLU A 59 3.10 18.25 9.57
C GLU A 59 3.32 17.73 8.15
N ASP A 60 4.58 17.76 7.70
CA ASP A 60 4.99 17.27 6.40
C ASP A 60 4.83 15.75 6.30
N LEU A 61 4.16 15.27 5.28
CA LEU A 61 4.03 13.84 5.03
C LEU A 61 5.34 13.30 4.41
N ARG A 62 6.22 12.76 5.24
CA ARG A 62 7.51 12.16 4.87
C ARG A 62 7.46 10.63 4.91
N ASP A 63 6.40 10.07 4.35
CA ASP A 63 6.10 8.64 4.38
C ASP A 63 7.31 7.74 4.04
N GLY A 64 8.06 8.06 3.00
CA GLY A 64 9.24 7.29 2.59
C GLY A 64 10.40 7.35 3.59
N GLU A 65 10.61 8.49 4.24
CA GLU A 65 11.67 8.67 5.24
C GLU A 65 11.32 7.96 6.55
N TRP A 66 10.09 8.14 7.03
CA TRP A 66 9.62 7.50 8.26
C TRP A 66 9.57 5.98 8.13
N MET A 67 9.10 5.49 7.00
CA MET A 67 9.04 4.06 6.75
C MET A 67 10.45 3.46 6.63
N THR A 68 11.39 4.16 5.97
CA THR A 68 12.81 3.76 5.93
C THR A 68 13.41 3.71 7.33
N ARG A 69 13.14 4.72 8.17
CA ARG A 69 13.59 4.75 9.57
C ARG A 69 13.06 3.55 10.37
N MET A 70 11.76 3.27 10.26
CA MET A 70 11.14 2.11 10.95
C MET A 70 11.71 0.78 10.46
N ALA A 71 11.93 0.63 9.17
CA ALA A 71 12.49 -0.59 8.59
C ALA A 71 13.93 -0.84 9.07
N ARG A 72 14.75 0.20 9.16
CA ARG A 72 16.11 0.13 9.73
C ARG A 72 16.08 -0.19 11.22
N LEU A 73 15.23 0.49 11.99
CA LEU A 73 15.05 0.24 13.42
C LEU A 73 14.60 -1.20 13.68
N ALA A 74 13.70 -1.74 12.86
CA ALA A 74 13.28 -3.14 12.96
C ALA A 74 14.47 -4.10 12.79
N ALA A 75 15.41 -3.80 11.91
CA ALA A 75 16.61 -4.61 11.69
C ALA A 75 17.65 -4.44 12.81
N THR A 76 17.93 -3.19 13.26
CA THR A 76 19.02 -2.89 14.20
C THR A 76 18.66 -3.15 15.65
N ASP A 77 17.48 -2.68 16.08
CA ASP A 77 17.12 -2.67 17.51
C ASP A 77 16.24 -3.87 17.87
N PHE A 78 15.47 -4.39 16.90
CA PHE A 78 14.56 -5.51 17.12
C PHE A 78 14.99 -6.80 16.42
N GLY A 79 16.13 -6.81 15.70
CA GLY A 79 16.72 -8.02 15.13
C GLY A 79 15.84 -8.72 14.09
N ALA A 80 15.02 -7.96 13.34
CA ALA A 80 14.10 -8.53 12.38
C ALA A 80 14.83 -9.19 11.21
N ASP A 81 14.56 -10.46 10.93
CA ASP A 81 15.03 -11.17 9.73
C ASP A 81 14.34 -10.66 8.47
N TRP A 82 13.05 -10.32 8.58
CA TRP A 82 12.21 -9.79 7.51
C TRP A 82 11.39 -8.60 7.99
N VAL A 83 11.23 -7.61 7.12
CA VAL A 83 10.42 -6.43 7.38
C VAL A 83 9.33 -6.30 6.32
N ILE A 84 8.10 -6.20 6.78
CA ILE A 84 6.92 -5.87 5.96
C ILE A 84 6.54 -4.42 6.29
N SER A 85 6.70 -3.53 5.31
CA SER A 85 6.29 -2.14 5.41
C SER A 85 4.86 -1.99 4.90
N SER A 86 3.95 -1.49 5.73
CA SER A 86 2.51 -1.53 5.48
C SER A 86 1.81 -0.23 5.85
N ASP A 87 0.79 0.13 5.09
CA ASP A 87 -0.24 1.08 5.51
C ASP A 87 -1.31 0.33 6.32
N ALA A 88 -2.09 1.03 7.16
CA ALA A 88 -3.08 0.40 8.04
C ALA A 88 -4.27 -0.23 7.28
N ASP A 89 -4.49 0.17 6.04
CA ASP A 89 -5.53 -0.36 5.16
C ASP A 89 -5.06 -1.52 4.27
N GLU A 90 -3.87 -2.12 4.58
CA GLU A 90 -3.24 -3.22 3.83
C GLU A 90 -3.06 -4.46 4.72
N PHE A 91 -3.68 -5.58 4.35
CA PHE A 91 -3.58 -6.85 5.07
C PHE A 91 -2.76 -7.84 4.25
N TRP A 92 -1.65 -8.31 4.83
CA TRP A 92 -0.68 -9.18 4.19
C TRP A 92 -1.05 -10.64 4.41
N TRP A 93 -1.62 -11.25 3.40
CA TRP A 93 -2.17 -12.60 3.43
C TRP A 93 -1.14 -13.62 2.95
N PRO A 94 -0.63 -14.52 3.82
CA PRO A 94 0.26 -15.59 3.39
C PRO A 94 -0.51 -16.64 2.58
N ARG A 95 0.11 -17.15 1.54
CA ARG A 95 -0.45 -18.20 0.68
C ARG A 95 0.00 -19.57 1.18
N GLY A 96 -0.44 -19.93 2.39
CA GLY A 96 -0.13 -21.15 3.13
C GLY A 96 0.60 -20.91 4.44
N GLY A 97 0.36 -21.73 5.47
CA GLY A 97 0.99 -21.62 6.78
C GLY A 97 0.75 -20.29 7.48
N SER A 98 1.82 -19.57 7.78
CA SER A 98 1.84 -18.23 8.38
C SER A 98 2.82 -17.31 7.64
N LEU A 99 2.79 -16.00 7.92
CA LEU A 99 3.78 -15.06 7.37
C LEU A 99 5.21 -15.49 7.71
N LYS A 100 5.42 -15.94 8.93
CA LYS A 100 6.73 -16.41 9.42
C LYS A 100 7.23 -17.65 8.66
N GLU A 101 6.37 -18.65 8.49
CA GLU A 101 6.73 -19.89 7.80
C GLU A 101 7.01 -19.63 6.31
N VAL A 102 6.19 -18.84 5.67
CA VAL A 102 6.36 -18.46 4.25
C VAL A 102 7.67 -17.73 4.02
N LEU A 103 7.99 -16.75 4.87
CA LEU A 103 9.23 -15.98 4.75
C LEU A 103 10.47 -16.79 5.13
N ALA A 104 10.36 -17.67 6.12
CA ALA A 104 11.45 -18.58 6.51
C ALA A 104 11.80 -19.60 5.42
N ALA A 105 10.86 -19.96 4.55
CA ALA A 105 11.09 -20.88 3.44
C ALA A 105 11.89 -20.25 2.29
N ILE A 106 12.11 -18.92 2.29
CA ILE A 106 12.79 -18.21 1.21
C ILE A 106 14.31 -18.34 1.38
N PRO A 107 15.05 -18.86 0.38
CA PRO A 107 16.48 -18.99 0.44
C PRO A 107 17.21 -17.66 0.68
N ASP A 108 18.31 -17.68 1.43
CA ASP A 108 19.04 -16.48 1.90
C ASP A 108 19.55 -15.56 0.80
N ARG A 109 19.77 -16.07 -0.41
CA ARG A 109 20.18 -15.26 -1.56
C ARG A 109 19.11 -14.25 -2.03
N TYR A 110 17.84 -14.45 -1.63
CA TYR A 110 16.75 -13.54 -1.97
C TYR A 110 16.46 -12.60 -0.80
N GLY A 111 16.49 -11.31 -1.06
CA GLY A 111 16.27 -10.31 -0.04
C GLY A 111 15.02 -9.47 -0.24
N THR A 112 14.30 -9.67 -1.34
CA THR A 112 13.00 -9.00 -1.55
C THR A 112 11.98 -9.95 -2.16
N VAL A 113 10.73 -9.81 -1.70
CA VAL A 113 9.57 -10.58 -2.14
C VAL A 113 8.48 -9.60 -2.56
N SER A 114 7.94 -9.79 -3.75
CA SER A 114 6.80 -8.99 -4.23
C SER A 114 5.48 -9.61 -3.82
N SER A 115 4.53 -8.76 -3.44
CA SER A 115 3.14 -9.10 -3.17
C SER A 115 2.22 -8.35 -4.12
N PHE A 116 1.17 -8.99 -4.64
CA PHE A 116 0.16 -8.32 -5.45
C PHE A 116 -0.88 -7.64 -4.57
N LEU A 117 -1.15 -6.38 -4.87
CA LEU A 117 -2.19 -5.62 -4.20
C LEU A 117 -3.57 -6.01 -4.76
N ARG A 118 -4.45 -6.44 -3.86
CA ARG A 118 -5.84 -6.81 -4.12
C ARG A 118 -6.76 -5.74 -3.56
N THR A 119 -7.14 -4.77 -4.36
CA THR A 119 -7.96 -3.66 -3.88
C THR A 119 -9.43 -4.04 -3.85
N PHE A 120 -9.99 -3.96 -2.65
CA PHE A 120 -11.41 -4.17 -2.37
C PHE A 120 -12.22 -2.91 -2.66
N VAL A 121 -13.45 -3.09 -3.10
CA VAL A 121 -14.35 -2.00 -3.46
C VAL A 121 -15.29 -1.65 -2.30
N PRO A 122 -15.67 -0.38 -2.11
CA PRO A 122 -16.70 -0.01 -1.16
C PRO A 122 -18.05 -0.61 -1.58
N ARG A 123 -18.82 -1.02 -0.56
CA ARG A 123 -20.16 -1.60 -0.70
C ARG A 123 -21.14 -0.83 0.15
N PRO A 124 -22.44 -0.79 -0.19
CA PRO A 124 -23.45 -0.12 0.63
C PRO A 124 -23.61 -0.79 1.98
N GLY A 125 -24.10 -0.04 2.97
CA GLY A 125 -24.40 -0.51 4.32
C GLY A 125 -23.57 0.16 5.41
N SER A 126 -23.97 -0.09 6.67
CA SER A 126 -23.39 0.50 7.89
C SER A 126 -22.54 -0.50 8.70
N ALA A 127 -22.42 -1.75 8.25
CA ALA A 127 -21.55 -2.73 8.91
C ALA A 127 -20.09 -2.31 8.85
N GLU A 128 -19.24 -2.89 9.67
CA GLU A 128 -17.79 -2.67 9.62
C GLU A 128 -17.22 -2.96 8.24
N PHE A 129 -16.11 -2.29 7.91
CA PHE A 129 -15.50 -2.43 6.58
C PHE A 129 -15.22 -3.90 6.22
N SER A 130 -14.72 -4.70 7.15
CA SER A 130 -14.35 -6.09 6.94
C SER A 130 -15.55 -7.00 6.62
N GLU A 131 -16.72 -6.68 7.13
CA GLU A 131 -17.96 -7.43 6.86
C GLU A 131 -18.59 -7.02 5.52
N ARG A 132 -18.39 -5.78 5.11
CA ARG A 132 -19.03 -5.16 3.97
C ARG A 132 -18.17 -5.21 2.71
N MET A 133 -16.88 -4.91 2.82
CA MET A 133 -15.96 -4.86 1.67
C MET A 133 -15.38 -6.26 1.37
N ILE A 134 -16.25 -7.16 0.91
CA ILE A 134 -15.91 -8.54 0.55
C ILE A 134 -15.81 -8.74 -0.97
N VAL A 135 -15.73 -7.67 -1.74
CA VAL A 135 -15.69 -7.70 -3.20
C VAL A 135 -14.44 -6.99 -3.68
N ARG A 136 -13.72 -7.59 -4.59
CA ARG A 136 -12.55 -7.00 -5.25
C ARG A 136 -12.55 -7.23 -6.74
N PHE A 137 -11.72 -6.49 -7.46
CA PHE A 137 -11.47 -6.80 -8.85
C PHE A 137 -10.72 -8.14 -8.99
N SER A 138 -11.08 -8.88 -10.04
CA SER A 138 -10.30 -10.03 -10.49
C SER A 138 -8.91 -9.55 -10.90
N GLY A 139 -7.88 -10.34 -10.63
CA GLY A 139 -6.53 -10.03 -11.04
C GLY A 139 -6.33 -9.97 -12.56
N LEU A 140 -7.22 -10.61 -13.30
CA LEU A 140 -7.23 -10.58 -14.77
C LEU A 140 -8.10 -9.44 -15.34
N ALA A 141 -8.76 -8.65 -14.48
CA ALA A 141 -9.52 -7.48 -14.94
C ALA A 141 -8.56 -6.46 -15.58
N ALA A 142 -8.81 -6.13 -16.84
CA ALA A 142 -7.99 -5.20 -17.60
C ALA A 142 -8.21 -3.76 -17.10
N ILE A 143 -7.46 -3.34 -16.09
CA ILE A 143 -7.48 -1.97 -15.58
C ILE A 143 -6.21 -1.27 -16.07
N HIS A 144 -6.30 -0.62 -17.21
CA HIS A 144 -5.16 0.05 -17.86
C HIS A 144 -5.04 1.54 -17.52
N ASP A 145 -6.02 2.12 -16.82
CA ASP A 145 -5.98 3.52 -16.41
C ASP A 145 -5.00 3.70 -15.24
N PRO A 146 -3.85 4.37 -15.44
CA PRO A 146 -2.88 4.61 -14.38
C PRO A 146 -3.41 5.52 -13.27
N SER A 147 -4.51 6.22 -13.50
CA SER A 147 -5.19 7.04 -12.50
C SER A 147 -6.22 6.26 -11.69
N SER A 148 -6.52 5.01 -12.05
CA SER A 148 -7.45 4.17 -11.30
C SER A 148 -6.89 3.75 -9.95
N LEU A 149 -7.73 3.81 -8.93
CA LEU A 149 -7.46 3.22 -7.61
C LEU A 149 -7.21 1.70 -7.71
N TYR A 150 -7.88 1.04 -8.64
CA TYR A 150 -7.87 -0.42 -8.82
C TYR A 150 -6.79 -0.92 -9.79
N ARG A 151 -5.88 -0.03 -10.22
CA ARG A 151 -4.78 -0.45 -11.09
C ARG A 151 -3.90 -1.50 -10.39
N PRO A 152 -3.40 -2.49 -11.13
CA PRO A 152 -2.49 -3.47 -10.58
C PRO A 152 -1.18 -2.82 -10.12
N ILE A 153 -0.85 -2.99 -8.84
CA ILE A 153 0.43 -2.59 -8.25
C ILE A 153 0.96 -3.68 -7.34
N ARG A 154 2.27 -3.61 -7.08
CA ARG A 154 2.95 -4.53 -6.17
C ARG A 154 3.46 -3.78 -4.96
N LYS A 155 3.47 -4.48 -3.84
CA LYS A 155 4.17 -4.11 -2.62
C LYS A 155 5.37 -5.03 -2.44
N VAL A 156 6.29 -4.67 -1.54
CA VAL A 156 7.51 -5.43 -1.32
C VAL A 156 7.69 -5.74 0.16
N VAL A 157 8.10 -6.98 0.45
CA VAL A 157 8.69 -7.41 1.71
C VAL A 157 10.19 -7.51 1.51
N HIS A 158 10.99 -7.15 2.51
CA HIS A 158 12.45 -7.22 2.39
C HIS A 158 13.09 -7.82 3.65
N ARG A 159 14.32 -8.36 3.50
CA ARG A 159 15.12 -8.79 4.65
C ARG A 159 15.48 -7.59 5.52
N GLY A 160 15.67 -7.86 6.81
CA GLY A 160 16.20 -6.88 7.75
C GLY A 160 17.59 -6.40 7.29
N ASP A 161 17.67 -5.10 6.98
CA ASP A 161 18.89 -4.47 6.49
C ASP A 161 18.99 -3.05 7.11
N PRO A 162 20.05 -2.77 7.90
CA PRO A 162 20.24 -1.46 8.53
C PRO A 162 20.44 -0.32 7.52
N GLU A 163 20.81 -0.64 6.27
CA GLU A 163 21.06 0.34 5.21
C GLU A 163 19.90 0.44 4.21
N VAL A 164 18.80 -0.29 4.43
CA VAL A 164 17.66 -0.29 3.52
C VAL A 164 17.15 1.12 3.24
N THR A 165 16.77 1.38 2.00
CA THR A 165 16.05 2.60 1.61
C THR A 165 14.79 2.22 0.83
N LEU A 166 13.63 2.63 1.33
CA LEU A 166 12.35 2.34 0.70
C LEU A 166 11.96 3.44 -0.29
N VAL A 167 11.37 3.01 -1.40
CA VAL A 167 10.70 3.94 -2.32
C VAL A 167 9.38 4.34 -1.70
N ARG A 168 8.97 5.60 -1.89
CA ARG A 168 7.68 6.10 -1.45
C ARG A 168 6.53 5.15 -1.81
N GLY A 169 5.60 4.94 -0.89
CA GLY A 169 4.50 3.98 -1.03
C GLY A 169 4.93 2.50 -0.89
N HIS A 170 6.18 2.24 -0.48
CA HIS A 170 6.73 0.90 -0.17
C HIS A 170 6.64 -0.10 -1.34
N HIS A 171 6.67 0.41 -2.58
CA HIS A 171 6.55 -0.42 -3.79
C HIS A 171 7.85 -1.08 -4.23
N ALA A 172 8.98 -0.63 -3.69
CA ALA A 172 10.31 -1.17 -3.98
C ALA A 172 11.33 -0.78 -2.91
N VAL A 173 12.42 -1.53 -2.85
CA VAL A 173 13.64 -1.19 -2.12
C VAL A 173 14.63 -0.61 -3.11
N ARG A 174 15.32 0.49 -2.75
CA ARG A 174 16.43 1.04 -3.51
C ARG A 174 17.71 0.29 -3.13
N GLU A 175 18.55 0.06 -4.12
CA GLU A 175 19.96 -0.37 -3.93
C GLU A 175 20.13 -1.56 -3.00
N SER A 176 19.20 -2.52 -3.06
CA SER A 176 19.34 -3.75 -2.30
C SER A 176 20.49 -4.61 -2.85
N SER A 177 21.37 -5.06 -1.96
CA SER A 177 22.42 -6.05 -2.27
C SER A 177 21.85 -7.44 -2.55
N PHE A 178 20.59 -7.68 -2.19
CA PHE A 178 19.93 -8.97 -2.34
C PHE A 178 19.18 -9.11 -3.66
N ALA A 179 19.20 -10.31 -4.21
CA ALA A 179 18.41 -10.63 -5.39
C ALA A 179 16.91 -10.62 -5.08
N PRO A 180 16.06 -10.07 -5.95
CA PRO A 180 14.62 -10.19 -5.79
C PRO A 180 14.13 -11.61 -6.11
N LEU A 181 13.22 -12.13 -5.29
CA LEU A 181 12.51 -13.37 -5.61
C LEU A 181 11.58 -13.11 -6.80
N ARG A 182 11.71 -13.93 -7.84
CA ARG A 182 10.91 -13.81 -9.07
C ARG A 182 10.19 -15.13 -9.36
N GLY A 183 8.99 -15.03 -9.94
CA GLY A 183 8.22 -16.19 -10.36
C GLY A 183 7.47 -16.91 -9.24
N TRP A 184 7.68 -16.53 -7.98
CA TRP A 184 6.91 -17.02 -6.84
C TRP A 184 6.46 -15.84 -5.96
N TYR A 185 5.17 -15.80 -5.66
CA TYR A 185 4.50 -14.71 -4.93
C TYR A 185 3.76 -15.33 -3.73
N PRO A 186 4.48 -15.62 -2.64
CA PRO A 186 3.94 -16.36 -1.50
C PRO A 186 3.01 -15.55 -0.61
N ILE A 187 2.82 -14.27 -0.87
CA ILE A 187 1.99 -13.35 -0.09
C ILE A 187 1.14 -12.51 -1.03
N GLU A 188 -0.14 -12.31 -0.71
CA GLU A 188 -1.03 -11.31 -1.30
C GLU A 188 -1.20 -10.13 -0.33
N THR A 189 -1.51 -8.95 -0.82
CA THR A 189 -1.83 -7.79 0.02
C THR A 189 -3.27 -7.34 -0.27
N PHE A 190 -4.16 -7.48 0.69
CA PHE A 190 -5.54 -7.01 0.59
C PHE A 190 -5.61 -5.54 0.99
N HIS A 191 -6.15 -4.69 0.13
CA HIS A 191 -6.14 -3.25 0.31
C HIS A 191 -7.55 -2.67 0.36
N PHE A 192 -7.84 -1.92 1.42
CA PHE A 192 -9.15 -1.35 1.74
C PHE A 192 -9.08 0.18 1.81
N PRO A 193 -8.81 0.87 0.69
CA PRO A 193 -8.40 2.27 0.69
C PRO A 193 -9.51 3.26 0.99
N LEU A 194 -10.77 2.90 0.71
CA LEU A 194 -11.94 3.77 0.86
C LEU A 194 -13.06 3.00 1.59
N ARG A 195 -13.05 3.09 2.92
CA ARG A 195 -13.94 2.30 3.78
C ARG A 195 -15.26 2.98 4.11
N SER A 196 -15.28 4.31 4.11
CA SER A 196 -16.50 5.11 4.29
C SER A 196 -16.35 6.47 3.62
N LEU A 197 -17.46 7.19 3.42
CA LEU A 197 -17.45 8.56 2.92
C LEU A 197 -16.64 9.49 3.83
N GLU A 198 -16.80 9.35 5.14
CA GLU A 198 -16.08 10.15 6.12
C GLU A 198 -14.56 9.91 6.04
N GLN A 199 -14.12 8.64 6.00
CA GLN A 199 -12.72 8.29 5.83
C GLN A 199 -12.18 8.77 4.48
N CYS A 200 -12.95 8.66 3.40
CA CYS A 200 -12.61 9.19 2.08
C CYS A 200 -12.36 10.70 2.13
N ALA A 201 -13.23 11.45 2.79
CA ALA A 201 -13.09 12.90 2.93
C ALA A 201 -11.85 13.28 3.76
N ARG A 202 -11.60 12.61 4.89
CA ARG A 202 -10.37 12.81 5.69
C ARG A 202 -9.12 12.53 4.86
N LYS A 203 -9.08 11.38 4.18
CA LYS A 203 -7.95 10.98 3.32
C LYS A 203 -7.70 11.98 2.19
N ALA A 204 -8.77 12.54 1.61
CA ALA A 204 -8.68 13.58 0.58
C ALA A 204 -7.93 14.82 1.10
N VAL A 205 -8.27 15.31 2.29
CA VAL A 205 -7.63 16.47 2.91
C VAL A 205 -6.16 16.17 3.23
N VAL A 206 -5.88 15.09 3.94
CA VAL A 206 -4.51 14.74 4.37
C VAL A 206 -3.57 14.58 3.17
N MET A 207 -4.00 13.82 2.17
CA MET A 207 -3.17 13.59 0.98
C MET A 207 -3.08 14.83 0.09
N GLY A 208 -4.18 15.57 -0.06
CA GLY A 208 -4.22 16.76 -0.90
C GLY A 208 -3.35 17.89 -0.37
N THR A 209 -3.42 18.21 0.91
CA THR A 209 -2.58 19.24 1.55
C THR A 209 -1.10 18.85 1.51
N ALA A 210 -0.78 17.58 1.74
CA ALA A 210 0.60 17.11 1.62
C ALA A 210 1.17 17.27 0.20
N PHE A 211 0.34 17.10 -0.84
CA PHE A 211 0.78 17.33 -2.23
C PHE A 211 0.91 18.81 -2.57
N GLU A 212 0.07 19.69 -2.04
CA GLU A 212 0.17 21.15 -2.26
C GLU A 212 1.45 21.73 -1.64
N GLN A 213 1.90 21.21 -0.52
CA GLN A 213 3.15 21.61 0.15
C GLN A 213 4.41 21.17 -0.62
N HIS A 214 4.31 20.17 -1.50
CA HIS A 214 5.42 19.66 -2.28
C HIS A 214 5.29 20.00 -3.76
N ILE A 215 5.68 21.23 -4.15
CA ILE A 215 5.59 21.78 -5.53
C ILE A 215 6.23 20.86 -6.59
N ASP A 216 7.27 20.12 -6.24
CA ASP A 216 7.95 19.20 -7.16
C ASP A 216 7.24 17.84 -7.33
N ARG A 217 6.13 17.63 -6.67
CA ARG A 217 5.41 16.35 -6.65
C ARG A 217 3.91 16.53 -6.83
N PRO A 218 3.46 16.86 -8.04
CA PRO A 218 2.03 17.01 -8.28
C PRO A 218 1.30 15.71 -7.93
N SER A 219 0.19 15.83 -7.23
CA SER A 219 -0.74 14.73 -7.02
C SER A 219 -1.18 14.18 -8.37
N THR A 220 -1.09 12.89 -8.56
CA THR A 220 -1.53 12.22 -9.77
C THR A 220 -2.45 11.05 -9.43
N GLY A 221 -3.28 10.66 -10.38
CA GLY A 221 -4.15 9.51 -10.21
C GLY A 221 -5.36 9.80 -9.32
N TYR A 222 -5.79 8.79 -8.55
CA TYR A 222 -7.04 8.86 -7.79
C TYR A 222 -6.98 9.86 -6.62
N HIS A 223 -5.82 10.07 -6.01
CA HIS A 223 -5.67 11.07 -4.94
C HIS A 223 -5.96 12.49 -5.42
N ALA A 224 -5.50 12.85 -6.62
CA ALA A 224 -5.80 14.15 -7.21
C ALA A 224 -7.30 14.33 -7.44
N ARG A 225 -7.95 13.32 -8.03
CA ARG A 225 -9.41 13.36 -8.27
C ARG A 225 -10.21 13.45 -6.98
N MET A 226 -9.81 12.69 -5.97
CA MET A 226 -10.44 12.70 -4.65
C MET A 226 -10.32 14.08 -3.97
N TYR A 227 -9.14 14.71 -4.05
CA TYR A 227 -8.93 16.04 -3.48
C TYR A 227 -9.68 17.14 -4.24
N GLU A 228 -9.73 17.09 -5.57
CA GLU A 228 -10.54 18.01 -6.37
C GLU A 228 -12.03 17.86 -6.06
N ALA A 229 -12.53 16.62 -5.91
CA ALA A 229 -13.90 16.38 -5.48
C ALA A 229 -14.18 16.94 -4.09
N TYR A 230 -13.22 16.86 -3.17
CA TYR A 230 -13.35 17.47 -1.85
C TYR A 230 -13.44 19.02 -1.95
N LYS A 231 -12.52 19.64 -2.67
CA LYS A 231 -12.50 21.10 -2.84
C LYS A 231 -13.76 21.65 -3.52
N SER A 232 -14.32 20.91 -4.46
CA SER A 232 -15.55 21.29 -5.15
C SER A 232 -16.84 20.97 -4.40
N GLY A 233 -16.74 20.29 -3.23
CA GLY A 233 -17.91 19.88 -2.45
C GLY A 233 -18.64 18.64 -3.00
N THR A 234 -18.03 17.91 -3.96
CA THR A 234 -18.63 16.74 -4.62
C THR A 234 -18.01 15.40 -4.15
N ILE A 235 -17.36 15.39 -2.98
CA ILE A 235 -16.70 14.18 -2.44
C ILE A 235 -17.71 13.04 -2.21
N GLY A 236 -18.96 13.33 -1.88
CA GLY A 236 -20.03 12.34 -1.75
C GLY A 236 -20.30 11.64 -3.07
N GLU A 237 -20.50 12.40 -4.15
CA GLU A 237 -20.72 11.87 -5.51
C GLU A 237 -19.51 11.05 -5.98
N TYR A 238 -18.30 11.52 -5.69
CA TYR A 238 -17.07 10.77 -5.98
C TYR A 238 -17.04 9.42 -5.26
N TYR A 239 -17.32 9.39 -3.95
CA TYR A 239 -17.36 8.15 -3.19
C TYR A 239 -18.44 7.20 -3.71
N GLU A 240 -19.68 7.69 -3.91
CA GLU A 240 -20.79 6.89 -4.43
C GLU A 240 -20.49 6.31 -5.82
N SER A 241 -19.74 7.00 -6.67
CA SER A 241 -19.32 6.49 -7.98
C SER A 241 -18.37 5.27 -7.90
N LEU A 242 -17.80 5.01 -6.73
CA LEU A 242 -16.91 3.87 -6.47
C LEU A 242 -17.61 2.72 -5.74
N VAL A 243 -18.80 2.97 -5.18
CA VAL A 243 -19.60 1.96 -4.46
C VAL A 243 -20.18 0.98 -5.47
N VAL A 244 -19.89 -0.30 -5.27
CA VAL A 244 -20.43 -1.38 -6.10
C VAL A 244 -21.75 -1.85 -5.50
N THR A 245 -22.83 -1.67 -6.24
CA THR A 245 -24.19 -2.12 -5.89
C THR A 245 -24.36 -3.64 -6.07
N ASP A 246 -25.48 -4.23 -5.60
CA ASP A 246 -25.74 -5.66 -5.78
C ASP A 246 -25.88 -6.02 -7.27
N ALA A 247 -26.56 -5.17 -8.05
CA ALA A 247 -26.72 -5.40 -9.50
C ALA A 247 -25.38 -5.30 -10.26
N GLU A 248 -24.47 -4.43 -9.84
CA GLU A 248 -23.12 -4.32 -10.42
C GLU A 248 -22.25 -5.50 -10.01
N LEU A 249 -22.40 -5.99 -8.77
CA LEU A 249 -21.72 -7.20 -8.30
C LEU A 249 -22.12 -8.41 -9.12
N GLU A 250 -23.42 -8.68 -9.26
CA GLU A 250 -23.94 -9.81 -10.04
C GLU A 250 -23.40 -9.78 -11.47
N ARG A 251 -23.50 -8.65 -12.14
CA ARG A 251 -22.96 -8.45 -13.49
C ARG A 251 -21.44 -8.62 -13.54
N GLY A 252 -20.72 -8.01 -12.62
CA GLY A 252 -19.25 -8.07 -12.59
C GLY A 252 -18.72 -9.47 -12.31
N VAL A 253 -19.42 -10.27 -11.49
CA VAL A 253 -19.09 -11.69 -11.27
C VAL A 253 -19.39 -12.52 -12.52
N ALA A 254 -20.55 -12.33 -13.15
CA ALA A 254 -20.89 -13.03 -14.39
C ALA A 254 -19.89 -12.75 -15.53
N GLU A 255 -19.33 -11.54 -15.57
CA GLU A 255 -18.31 -11.13 -16.55
C GLU A 255 -16.87 -11.52 -16.12
N GLY A 256 -16.67 -12.11 -14.95
CA GLY A 256 -15.34 -12.44 -14.41
C GLY A 256 -14.48 -11.22 -14.01
N ARG A 257 -15.07 -10.02 -13.91
CA ARG A 257 -14.38 -8.79 -13.50
C ARG A 257 -14.29 -8.63 -11.99
N LEU A 258 -15.30 -9.11 -11.27
CA LEU A 258 -15.37 -9.02 -9.81
C LEU A 258 -15.34 -10.42 -9.19
N VAL A 259 -14.78 -10.48 -7.98
CA VAL A 259 -14.68 -11.69 -7.16
C VAL A 259 -15.18 -11.37 -5.77
N VAL A 260 -16.04 -12.22 -5.22
CA VAL A 260 -16.39 -12.22 -3.80
C VAL A 260 -15.27 -12.93 -3.05
N ASP A 261 -14.62 -12.21 -2.13
CA ASP A 261 -13.48 -12.69 -1.35
C ASP A 261 -13.71 -12.41 0.12
N THR A 262 -14.11 -13.42 0.86
CA THR A 262 -14.50 -13.31 2.28
C THR A 262 -13.37 -13.66 3.24
N ARG A 263 -12.20 -14.02 2.73
CA ARG A 263 -11.07 -14.55 3.52
C ARG A 263 -10.71 -13.68 4.71
N LEU A 264 -10.57 -12.35 4.51
CA LEU A 264 -10.22 -11.44 5.61
C LEU A 264 -11.37 -11.32 6.62
N ARG A 265 -12.61 -11.19 6.15
CA ARG A 265 -13.80 -11.17 7.01
C ARG A 265 -13.80 -12.37 7.96
N ASP A 266 -13.64 -13.55 7.40
CA ASP A 266 -13.76 -14.81 8.15
C ASP A 266 -12.60 -14.94 9.15
N ALA A 267 -11.38 -14.53 8.79
CA ALA A 267 -10.25 -14.48 9.70
C ALA A 267 -10.46 -13.48 10.86
N LEU A 268 -10.93 -12.27 10.57
CA LEU A 268 -11.18 -11.26 11.60
C LEU A 268 -12.33 -11.68 12.54
N LEU A 269 -13.36 -12.32 12.02
CA LEU A 269 -14.44 -12.87 12.86
C LEU A 269 -13.93 -13.96 13.82
N ALA A 270 -13.01 -14.80 13.37
CA ALA A 270 -12.38 -15.82 14.21
C ALA A 270 -11.54 -15.22 15.36
N LEU A 271 -10.96 -14.04 15.15
CA LEU A 271 -10.14 -13.33 16.16
C LEU A 271 -10.97 -12.50 17.16
N ARG A 272 -12.30 -12.42 17.00
CA ARG A 272 -13.16 -11.67 17.91
C ARG A 272 -13.71 -12.59 19.01
N ARG A 273 -13.45 -12.25 20.25
CA ARG A 273 -14.11 -12.91 21.39
C ARG A 273 -15.54 -12.43 21.54
N SER A 274 -16.46 -13.37 21.79
CA SER A 274 -17.75 -13.03 22.38
C SER A 274 -17.49 -12.58 23.81
N SER A 275 -17.83 -11.35 24.16
CA SER A 275 -17.89 -10.94 25.57
C SER A 275 -18.99 -11.75 26.24
N ASP A 276 -18.66 -12.59 27.25
CA ASP A 276 -19.59 -13.38 28.00
C ASP A 276 -20.71 -12.48 28.58
N GLY A 277 -21.95 -12.71 28.12
CA GLY A 277 -23.18 -12.48 28.88
C GLY A 277 -23.69 -11.04 29.04
N SER A 278 -23.05 -10.00 28.54
CA SER A 278 -23.63 -8.65 28.54
C SER A 278 -24.05 -8.23 27.13
N ALA A 279 -25.28 -7.76 27.00
CA ALA A 279 -25.90 -7.27 25.76
C ALA A 279 -25.28 -5.97 25.21
N GLY A 280 -23.97 -5.83 25.33
CA GLY A 280 -23.14 -4.72 24.80
C GLY A 280 -22.24 -5.21 23.69
N THR A 281 -22.40 -4.63 22.54
CA THR A 281 -21.84 -4.96 21.22
C THR A 281 -20.32 -4.77 21.03
N SER A 282 -19.52 -4.68 22.08
CA SER A 282 -18.06 -4.48 21.94
C SER A 282 -17.33 -5.83 21.89
N ARG A 283 -17.21 -6.38 20.67
CA ARG A 283 -16.37 -7.54 20.40
C ARG A 283 -14.91 -7.07 20.36
N ARG A 284 -14.14 -7.42 21.39
CA ARG A 284 -12.71 -7.11 21.45
C ARG A 284 -11.91 -8.15 20.68
N PHE A 285 -10.87 -7.70 19.98
CA PHE A 285 -9.90 -8.61 19.40
C PHE A 285 -9.02 -9.28 20.46
N VAL A 286 -8.61 -10.51 20.18
CA VAL A 286 -7.68 -11.26 21.04
C VAL A 286 -6.25 -10.78 20.83
N LEU A 287 -5.50 -10.62 21.92
CA LEU A 287 -4.08 -10.34 21.85
C LEU A 287 -3.31 -11.58 21.38
N PRO A 288 -2.11 -11.40 20.81
CA PRO A 288 -1.22 -12.51 20.44
C PRO A 288 -0.96 -13.43 21.64
N GLY A 289 -1.00 -14.76 21.40
CA GLY A 289 -0.83 -15.77 22.44
C GLY A 289 -2.10 -16.19 23.17
N GLU A 290 -3.19 -15.42 23.09
CA GLU A 290 -4.49 -15.80 23.62
C GLU A 290 -5.29 -16.67 22.63
N HIS A 291 -4.95 -16.62 21.37
CA HIS A 291 -5.44 -17.46 20.28
C HIS A 291 -4.28 -18.29 19.76
N GLY A 292 -4.53 -19.50 19.25
CA GLY A 292 -3.51 -20.39 18.69
C GLY A 292 -2.86 -19.92 17.38
N GLY A 293 -3.07 -18.63 17.03
CA GLY A 293 -2.66 -18.06 15.76
C GLY A 293 -3.62 -18.37 14.61
N LEU A 294 -3.45 -17.66 13.49
CA LEU A 294 -4.12 -17.96 12.23
C LEU A 294 -3.26 -18.91 11.40
N THR A 295 -3.89 -19.91 10.80
CA THR A 295 -3.25 -20.80 9.83
C THR A 295 -3.96 -20.65 8.49
N PHE A 296 -3.19 -20.47 7.44
CA PHE A 296 -3.69 -20.20 6.11
C PHE A 296 -3.57 -21.47 5.23
N PRO A 297 -4.61 -21.81 4.46
CA PRO A 297 -4.55 -22.97 3.57
C PRO A 297 -3.53 -22.75 2.45
N TYR A 298 -2.85 -23.81 2.08
CA TYR A 298 -1.99 -23.80 0.90
C TYR A 298 -2.85 -23.74 -0.36
N PRO A 299 -2.44 -22.97 -1.38
CA PRO A 299 -3.17 -22.87 -2.64
C PRO A 299 -3.20 -24.22 -3.37
N THR A 300 -4.26 -24.46 -4.09
CA THR A 300 -4.36 -25.61 -5.01
C THR A 300 -3.47 -25.39 -6.24
N LEU A 301 -3.22 -26.43 -7.04
CA LEU A 301 -2.53 -26.29 -8.33
C LEU A 301 -3.26 -25.34 -9.29
N VAL A 302 -4.61 -25.31 -9.22
CA VAL A 302 -5.42 -24.40 -10.04
C VAL A 302 -5.23 -22.95 -9.60
N ASP A 303 -5.16 -22.70 -8.28
CA ASP A 303 -4.90 -21.37 -7.74
C ASP A 303 -3.50 -20.90 -8.13
N GLU A 304 -2.49 -21.77 -8.07
CA GLU A 304 -1.14 -21.45 -8.51
C GLU A 304 -1.05 -21.14 -9.99
N ALA A 305 -1.71 -21.91 -10.84
CA ALA A 305 -1.75 -21.67 -12.27
C ALA A 305 -2.43 -20.34 -12.61
N SER A 306 -3.56 -20.02 -11.97
CA SER A 306 -4.27 -18.75 -12.12
C SER A 306 -3.40 -17.59 -11.69
N TYR A 307 -2.69 -17.74 -10.58
CA TYR A 307 -1.80 -16.72 -10.05
C TYR A 307 -0.58 -16.47 -10.95
N ALA A 308 -0.04 -17.53 -11.56
CA ALA A 308 1.07 -17.43 -12.51
C ALA A 308 0.66 -16.64 -13.78
N VAL A 309 -0.54 -16.89 -14.31
CA VAL A 309 -1.09 -16.12 -15.44
C VAL A 309 -1.25 -14.65 -15.08
N GLU A 310 -1.81 -14.37 -13.91
CA GLU A 310 -1.97 -13.02 -13.41
C GLU A 310 -0.60 -12.32 -13.25
N ALA A 311 0.38 -12.99 -12.67
CA ALA A 311 1.74 -12.49 -12.50
C ALA A 311 2.41 -12.15 -13.83
N ALA A 312 2.22 -12.98 -14.86
CA ALA A 312 2.70 -12.73 -16.21
C ALA A 312 2.05 -11.48 -16.81
N THR A 313 0.72 -11.37 -16.71
CA THR A 313 -0.04 -10.21 -17.21
C THR A 313 0.41 -8.90 -16.55
N LEU A 314 0.66 -8.91 -15.24
CA LEU A 314 1.18 -7.76 -14.52
C LEU A 314 2.62 -7.44 -14.90
N GLY A 315 3.43 -8.45 -15.19
CA GLY A 315 4.80 -8.30 -15.72
C GLY A 315 4.82 -7.57 -17.06
N GLU A 316 3.95 -7.94 -17.97
CA GLU A 316 3.78 -7.27 -19.26
C GLU A 316 3.34 -5.81 -19.12
N ALA A 317 2.37 -5.54 -18.24
CA ALA A 317 1.92 -4.19 -17.94
C ALA A 317 3.04 -3.31 -17.37
N ASP A 318 3.94 -3.88 -16.57
CA ASP A 318 5.12 -3.19 -16.05
C ASP A 318 6.12 -2.84 -17.17
N VAL A 319 6.35 -3.73 -18.11
CA VAL A 319 7.23 -3.47 -19.28
C VAL A 319 6.67 -2.31 -20.11
N VAL A 320 5.39 -2.32 -20.44
CA VAL A 320 4.75 -1.24 -21.19
C VAL A 320 4.84 0.10 -20.45
N ARG A 321 4.65 0.08 -19.12
CA ARG A 321 4.78 1.29 -18.29
C ARG A 321 6.21 1.83 -18.29
N LEU A 322 7.21 0.95 -18.19
CA LEU A 322 8.64 1.32 -18.23
C LEU A 322 9.02 1.89 -19.58
N GLN A 323 8.57 1.29 -20.69
CA GLN A 323 8.78 1.80 -22.03
C GLN A 323 8.20 3.22 -22.19
N ARG A 324 6.94 3.45 -21.79
CA ARG A 324 6.34 4.80 -21.83
C ARG A 324 7.12 5.82 -21.01
N ARG A 325 7.65 5.40 -19.86
CA ARG A 325 8.47 6.27 -19.01
C ARG A 325 9.81 6.59 -19.67
N LEU A 326 10.42 5.63 -20.33
CA LEU A 326 11.64 5.81 -21.11
C LEU A 326 11.42 6.81 -22.24
N ASP A 327 10.37 6.66 -23.04
CA ASP A 327 9.99 7.59 -24.13
C ASP A 327 9.79 9.03 -23.63
N VAL A 328 9.23 9.20 -22.43
CA VAL A 328 9.08 10.52 -21.82
C VAL A 328 10.42 11.13 -21.42
N LEU A 329 11.32 10.32 -20.86
CA LEU A 329 12.66 10.76 -20.46
C LEU A 329 13.52 11.11 -21.69
N GLU A 330 13.47 10.31 -22.74
CA GLU A 330 14.16 10.58 -24.01
C GLU A 330 13.68 11.89 -24.65
N ARG A 331 12.36 12.13 -24.69
CA ARG A 331 11.81 13.41 -25.16
C ARG A 331 12.27 14.59 -24.33
N ARG A 332 12.36 14.45 -23.01
CA ARG A 332 12.89 15.50 -22.11
C ARG A 332 14.37 15.74 -22.37
N LEU A 333 15.17 14.70 -22.50
CA LEU A 333 16.59 14.78 -22.81
C LEU A 333 16.82 15.51 -24.13
N ALA A 334 16.15 15.09 -25.21
CA ALA A 334 16.21 15.75 -26.51
C ALA A 334 15.79 17.24 -26.47
N SER A 335 14.87 17.60 -25.57
CA SER A 335 14.49 19.01 -25.36
C SER A 335 15.60 19.81 -24.66
N VAL A 336 16.27 19.22 -23.68
CA VAL A 336 17.39 19.84 -22.96
C VAL A 336 18.59 20.01 -23.91
N GLU A 337 18.92 19.00 -24.69
CA GLU A 337 19.99 19.03 -25.69
C GLU A 337 19.76 20.15 -26.73
N ARG A 338 18.54 20.25 -27.28
CA ARG A 338 18.20 21.35 -28.22
C ARG A 338 18.38 22.73 -27.56
N ARG A 339 18.00 22.91 -26.31
CA ARG A 339 18.18 24.17 -25.58
C ARG A 339 19.65 24.50 -25.33
N LEU A 340 20.47 23.50 -25.06
CA LEU A 340 21.91 23.66 -24.89
C LEU A 340 22.59 24.04 -26.20
N VAL A 341 22.27 23.34 -27.29
CA VAL A 341 22.79 23.64 -28.66
C VAL A 341 22.42 25.08 -29.05
N HIS A 342 21.15 25.50 -28.87
CA HIS A 342 20.75 26.88 -29.13
C HIS A 342 21.47 27.91 -28.26
N ARG A 343 21.76 27.59 -26.99
CA ARG A 343 22.47 28.49 -26.08
C ARG A 343 23.94 28.64 -26.49
N VAL A 344 24.60 27.55 -26.93
CA VAL A 344 25.97 27.54 -27.43
C VAL A 344 26.06 28.30 -28.76
N ALA A 345 25.14 28.02 -29.68
CA ALA A 345 25.09 28.70 -30.98
C ALA A 345 24.94 30.24 -30.85
N ARG A 346 24.08 30.70 -29.92
CA ARG A 346 23.93 32.13 -29.59
C ARG A 346 25.20 32.74 -29.00
N LYS A 347 25.93 32.02 -28.14
CA LYS A 347 27.21 32.50 -27.58
C LYS A 347 28.28 32.63 -28.67
N VAL A 348 28.39 31.66 -29.58
CA VAL A 348 29.36 31.68 -30.66
C VAL A 348 29.03 32.80 -31.66
N SER A 349 27.77 32.98 -32.08
CA SER A 349 27.37 34.05 -32.98
C SER A 349 27.48 35.45 -32.36
N GLY A 350 27.32 35.58 -31.05
CA GLY A 350 27.52 36.84 -30.30
C GLY A 350 29.02 37.21 -30.17
N SER A 351 29.93 36.23 -30.09
CA SER A 351 31.38 36.45 -30.06
C SER A 351 31.91 36.86 -31.42
N THR A 352 31.43 36.26 -32.51
CA THR A 352 31.84 36.60 -33.88
C THR A 352 31.44 38.02 -34.29
N ARG A 353 30.28 38.50 -33.86
CA ARG A 353 29.89 39.92 -34.11
C ARG A 353 30.71 40.93 -33.32
N ARG A 354 31.24 40.57 -32.14
CA ARG A 354 32.16 41.47 -31.37
C ARG A 354 33.58 41.56 -31.96
N VAL A 355 34.01 40.55 -32.66
CA VAL A 355 35.34 40.51 -33.30
C VAL A 355 35.35 41.27 -34.66
N LEU A 356 34.22 41.18 -35.41
CA LEU A 356 34.08 41.86 -36.70
C LEU A 356 33.60 43.34 -36.62
N GLY A 357 33.23 43.82 -35.45
CA GLY A 357 32.80 45.20 -35.23
C GLY A 357 33.86 46.14 -34.66
N ARG A 358 35.15 45.74 -34.67
CA ARG A 358 36.33 46.57 -34.29
C ARG A 358 37.37 46.58 -35.43
N GLY A 359 36.93 46.95 -36.59
CA GLY A 359 37.77 47.27 -37.72
C GLY A 359 37.38 48.66 -38.25
#